data_3aa14c97ef665329f9e4e6eae46f1ff3
#
_entry.id   3aa14c97ef665329f9e4e6eae46f1ff3
#
_cell.length_a   1.000
_cell.length_b   1.000
_cell.length_c   1.000
_cell.angle_alpha   90.00
_cell.angle_beta   90.00
_cell.angle_gamma   90.00
#
_symmetry.space_group_name_H-M   'P 1'
#
loop_
_entity.id
_entity.type
_entity.pdbx_description
1 polymer ?
#
loop_
_entity_poly.entity_id
_entity_poly.type
_entity_poly.pdbx_seq_one_letter_code
_entity_poly.pdbx_strand_id
1 'polypeptide(L)'
;GENLNLIFKIMKRGDKLEKAVSSLQENPKTGTACENEIADMGLRYDLTLPLSRYFANNKDKLTLPMKCIQMDRVYRAERPQKGRLREFVQCDIDIIGSDSTDSEVELILTTTKALKAIGMKNFKVKINDRRLLRSFLQNCGFTEDQLDSVCITFDKMDKVGLDGVKAELTDKGFDAAAIEKFIGFFGSVSSAQEISLESVEAILDDKAPAESVRGIINTVNELSNGQFDVVFDLSLVRGQGYYTGTVFEVESIDFKGAIAGG
;
A
#
# COMPACT_ATOMS: atom_id res chain seq x y z
N GLY A 1 14.41 3.01 3.47
CA GLY A 1 13.06 2.88 2.94
C GLY A 1 12.47 4.25 2.64
N GLU A 2 11.50 4.32 1.77
CA GLU A 2 10.89 5.57 1.26
C GLU A 2 10.31 6.48 2.34
N ASN A 3 9.91 5.91 3.47
CA ASN A 3 9.26 6.65 4.57
C ASN A 3 10.24 7.22 5.62
N LEU A 4 11.55 7.07 5.46
CA LEU A 4 12.52 7.56 6.45
C LEU A 4 12.42 9.06 6.72
N ASN A 5 12.07 9.84 5.72
CA ASN A 5 11.88 11.29 5.83
C ASN A 5 10.59 11.67 6.56
N LEU A 6 9.65 10.73 6.71
CA LEU A 6 8.37 10.93 7.38
C LEU A 6 8.39 10.47 8.85
N ILE A 7 9.50 9.93 9.33
CA ILE A 7 9.67 9.54 10.72
C ILE A 7 10.06 10.75 11.56
N PHE A 8 9.30 11.08 12.58
CA PHE A 8 9.73 12.03 13.61
C PHE A 8 10.93 11.47 14.36
N LYS A 9 12.07 12.11 14.22
CA LYS A 9 13.33 11.71 14.86
C LYS A 9 13.45 12.34 16.24
N ILE A 10 13.99 11.57 17.18
CA ILE A 10 14.24 12.02 18.55
C ILE A 10 15.75 12.21 18.70
N MET A 11 16.14 13.42 19.06
CA MET A 11 17.56 13.78 19.22
C MET A 11 18.21 13.01 20.36
N LYS A 12 19.46 12.69 20.20
CA LYS A 12 20.37 12.24 21.26
C LYS A 12 20.40 13.27 22.38
N ARG A 13 20.80 12.88 23.58
CA ARG A 13 20.87 13.77 24.75
C ARG A 13 22.25 13.71 25.44
N GLY A 14 22.61 14.80 26.12
CA GLY A 14 23.85 14.91 26.90
C GLY A 14 25.08 14.63 26.03
N ASP A 15 26.05 13.94 26.58
CA ASP A 15 27.34 13.63 25.93
C ASP A 15 27.21 13.00 24.54
N LYS A 16 26.13 12.23 24.30
CA LYS A 16 25.91 11.63 22.98
C LYS A 16 25.58 12.69 21.94
N LEU A 17 24.82 13.71 22.31
CA LEU A 17 24.49 14.81 21.40
C LEU A 17 25.72 15.68 21.17
N GLU A 18 26.47 16.00 22.21
CA GLU A 18 27.70 16.81 22.11
C GLU A 18 28.72 16.14 21.19
N LYS A 19 28.95 14.82 21.34
CA LYS A 19 29.82 14.05 20.45
C LYS A 19 29.33 14.05 19.02
N ALA A 20 28.02 13.91 18.80
CA ALA A 20 27.44 13.92 17.47
C ALA A 20 27.60 15.30 16.78
N VAL A 21 27.40 16.39 17.54
CA VAL A 21 27.61 17.76 17.04
C VAL A 21 29.09 17.99 16.70
N SER A 22 30.01 17.59 17.58
CA SER A 22 31.46 17.69 17.31
C SER A 22 31.86 16.89 16.06
N SER A 23 31.35 15.68 15.91
CA SER A 23 31.57 14.85 14.71
C SER A 23 31.08 15.53 13.44
N LEU A 24 29.93 16.22 13.48
CA LEU A 24 29.40 16.97 12.33
C LEU A 24 30.18 18.26 12.03
N GLN A 25 30.82 18.87 13.04
CA GLN A 25 31.73 20.01 12.84
C GLN A 25 33.01 19.57 12.13
N GLU A 26 33.56 18.41 12.49
CA GLU A 26 34.76 17.84 11.86
C GLU A 26 34.47 17.26 10.48
N ASN A 27 33.32 16.57 10.34
CA ASN A 27 32.90 15.91 9.10
C ASN A 27 31.46 16.32 8.75
N PRO A 28 31.26 17.46 8.07
CA PRO A 28 29.93 17.93 7.72
C PRO A 28 29.12 16.93 6.89
N LYS A 29 27.89 16.66 7.34
CA LYS A 29 26.90 15.81 6.64
C LYS A 29 25.66 16.65 6.36
N THR A 30 24.88 16.27 5.35
CA THR A 30 23.63 16.94 4.99
C THR A 30 22.47 15.97 4.90
N GLY A 31 21.24 16.46 4.96
CA GLY A 31 20.03 15.67 4.82
C GLY A 31 19.94 14.53 5.85
N THR A 32 19.47 13.38 5.41
CA THR A 32 19.25 12.20 6.26
C THR A 32 20.53 11.72 6.97
N ALA A 33 21.69 11.92 6.38
CA ALA A 33 22.96 11.53 7.02
C ALA A 33 23.26 12.41 8.25
N CYS A 34 22.95 13.72 8.19
CA CYS A 34 23.04 14.64 9.31
C CYS A 34 22.02 14.28 10.40
N GLU A 35 20.77 14.06 10.02
CA GLU A 35 19.71 13.67 10.95
C GLU A 35 20.04 12.38 11.70
N ASN A 36 20.59 11.36 11.04
CA ASN A 36 20.98 10.10 11.66
C ASN A 36 22.20 10.25 12.61
N GLU A 37 23.02 11.27 12.40
CA GLU A 37 24.11 11.57 13.33
C GLU A 37 23.59 12.10 14.67
N ILE A 38 22.59 12.98 14.65
CA ILE A 38 22.06 13.65 15.86
C ILE A 38 20.88 12.92 16.52
N ALA A 39 20.23 11.98 15.82
CA ALA A 39 19.11 11.20 16.34
C ALA A 39 19.49 9.73 16.50
N ASP A 40 18.96 9.08 17.52
CA ASP A 40 19.14 7.64 17.76
C ASP A 40 17.81 6.89 17.93
N MET A 41 16.70 7.60 17.94
CA MET A 41 15.35 7.06 18.05
C MET A 41 14.40 7.79 17.10
N GLY A 42 13.24 7.21 16.89
CA GLY A 42 12.13 7.83 16.18
C GLY A 42 10.79 7.44 16.79
N LEU A 43 9.79 8.28 16.58
CA LEU A 43 8.42 7.90 16.89
C LEU A 43 7.95 6.86 15.88
N ARG A 44 7.12 5.93 16.35
CA ARG A 44 6.59 4.87 15.48
C ARG A 44 5.72 5.45 14.37
N TYR A 45 6.01 5.03 13.15
CA TYR A 45 5.31 5.46 11.95
C TYR A 45 4.01 4.67 11.70
N ASP A 46 4.03 3.37 12.08
CA ASP A 46 2.93 2.41 11.98
C ASP A 46 2.99 1.41 13.15
N LEU A 47 2.06 0.46 13.18
CA LEU A 47 2.02 -0.63 14.15
C LEU A 47 2.61 -1.93 13.58
N THR A 48 2.83 -2.05 12.29
CA THR A 48 3.33 -3.26 11.62
C THR A 48 4.78 -3.58 12.01
N LEU A 49 5.65 -2.57 12.05
CA LEU A 49 7.06 -2.79 12.41
C LEU A 49 7.22 -3.25 13.88
N PRO A 50 6.53 -2.64 14.87
CA PRO A 50 6.51 -3.17 16.24
C PRO A 50 5.97 -4.60 16.32
N LEU A 51 4.89 -4.93 15.60
CA LEU A 51 4.32 -6.28 15.56
C LEU A 51 5.31 -7.28 14.96
N SER A 52 5.95 -6.94 13.85
CA SER A 52 6.94 -7.80 13.19
C SER A 52 8.11 -8.12 14.13
N ARG A 53 8.57 -7.14 14.92
CA ARG A 53 9.60 -7.34 15.95
C ARG A 53 9.09 -8.24 17.07
N TYR A 54 7.87 -8.00 17.56
CA TYR A 54 7.26 -8.85 18.59
C TYR A 54 7.16 -10.29 18.11
N PHE A 55 6.65 -10.51 16.89
CA PHE A 55 6.54 -11.82 16.29
C PHE A 55 7.91 -12.50 16.15
N ALA A 56 8.90 -11.82 15.59
CA ALA A 56 10.24 -12.36 15.42
C ALA A 56 10.89 -12.82 16.74
N ASN A 57 10.66 -12.07 17.82
CA ASN A 57 11.22 -12.39 19.15
C ASN A 57 10.44 -13.48 19.89
N ASN A 58 9.22 -13.83 19.48
CA ASN A 58 8.34 -14.75 20.20
C ASN A 58 7.81 -15.89 19.34
N LYS A 59 8.22 -16.00 18.06
CA LYS A 59 7.68 -16.95 17.08
C LYS A 59 7.59 -18.41 17.60
N ASP A 60 8.56 -18.84 18.40
CA ASP A 60 8.60 -20.21 18.92
C ASP A 60 7.61 -20.46 20.07
N LYS A 61 6.96 -19.40 20.56
CA LYS A 61 5.96 -19.44 21.65
C LYS A 61 4.54 -19.14 21.18
N LEU A 62 4.40 -18.71 19.93
CA LEU A 62 3.12 -18.29 19.38
C LEU A 62 2.48 -19.43 18.60
N THR A 63 1.16 -19.57 18.79
CA THR A 63 0.36 -20.50 17.98
C THR A 63 -0.01 -19.84 16.66
N LEU A 64 0.19 -20.53 15.55
CA LEU A 64 -0.18 -20.07 14.21
C LEU A 64 -1.47 -20.74 13.72
N PRO A 65 -2.29 -20.05 12.93
CA PRO A 65 -2.17 -18.64 12.58
C PRO A 65 -2.42 -17.72 13.79
N MET A 66 -1.55 -16.71 13.99
CA MET A 66 -1.75 -15.70 15.01
C MET A 66 -2.63 -14.59 14.42
N LYS A 67 -3.74 -14.30 15.09
CA LYS A 67 -4.63 -13.18 14.77
C LYS A 67 -4.57 -12.15 15.88
N CYS A 68 -4.38 -10.90 15.54
CA CYS A 68 -4.31 -9.84 16.53
C CYS A 68 -4.96 -8.54 16.07
N ILE A 69 -5.35 -7.73 17.04
CA ILE A 69 -5.80 -6.36 16.86
C ILE A 69 -4.87 -5.47 17.65
N GLN A 70 -4.40 -4.39 17.03
CA GLN A 70 -3.59 -3.37 17.64
C GLN A 70 -4.28 -2.02 17.52
N MET A 71 -4.35 -1.26 18.61
CA MET A 71 -4.85 0.12 18.59
C MET A 71 -3.88 0.98 19.36
N ASP A 72 -3.20 1.90 18.67
CA ASP A 72 -2.31 2.84 19.33
C ASP A 72 -2.02 4.04 18.42
N ARG A 73 -1.38 5.05 19.02
CA ARG A 73 -0.96 6.25 18.30
C ARG A 73 0.22 5.97 17.42
N VAL A 74 0.18 6.57 16.22
CA VAL A 74 1.29 6.59 15.28
C VAL A 74 1.58 8.03 14.86
N TYR A 75 2.79 8.28 14.35
CA TYR A 75 3.31 9.60 14.12
C TYR A 75 3.95 9.70 12.75
N ARG A 76 3.47 10.66 11.95
CA ARG A 76 3.97 10.88 10.59
C ARG A 76 4.29 12.35 10.36
N ALA A 77 5.52 12.64 9.95
CA ALA A 77 5.99 14.01 9.69
C ALA A 77 5.48 14.55 8.35
N GLU A 78 4.32 14.12 7.90
CA GLU A 78 3.67 14.60 6.70
C GLU A 78 3.19 16.06 6.86
N ARG A 79 2.98 16.73 5.73
CA ARG A 79 2.32 18.04 5.74
C ARG A 79 0.86 17.87 6.20
N PRO A 80 0.44 18.55 7.28
CA PRO A 80 -0.93 18.46 7.76
C PRO A 80 -1.93 18.96 6.70
N GLN A 81 -3.00 18.21 6.54
CA GLN A 81 -4.14 18.59 5.69
C GLN A 81 -5.42 17.93 6.20
N LYS A 82 -6.57 18.28 5.67
CA LYS A 82 -7.84 17.67 6.05
C LYS A 82 -7.77 16.14 5.89
N GLY A 83 -8.01 15.41 6.99
CA GLY A 83 -7.93 13.95 7.01
C GLY A 83 -6.52 13.36 7.17
N ARG A 84 -5.45 14.21 7.26
CA ARG A 84 -4.08 13.76 7.54
C ARG A 84 -3.50 14.54 8.71
N LEU A 85 -3.38 13.87 9.84
CA LEU A 85 -2.80 14.39 11.07
C LEU A 85 -1.38 13.85 11.24
N ARG A 86 -0.56 14.56 12.00
CA ARG A 86 0.79 14.12 12.36
C ARG A 86 0.81 13.10 13.50
N GLU A 87 -0.21 13.10 14.31
CA GLU A 87 -0.49 12.10 15.36
C GLU A 87 -1.93 11.62 15.16
N PHE A 88 -2.13 10.31 15.09
CA PHE A 88 -3.46 9.71 15.01
C PHE A 88 -3.42 8.27 15.54
N VAL A 89 -4.58 7.71 15.81
CA VAL A 89 -4.72 6.31 16.22
C VAL A 89 -4.90 5.44 15.00
N GLN A 90 -4.06 4.43 14.85
CA GLN A 90 -4.32 3.30 13.97
C GLN A 90 -5.07 2.20 14.71
N CYS A 91 -5.95 1.52 14.00
CA CYS A 91 -6.56 0.26 14.42
C CYS A 91 -6.21 -0.77 13.35
N ASP A 92 -5.23 -1.60 13.63
CA ASP A 92 -4.72 -2.60 12.70
C ASP A 92 -5.18 -3.99 13.13
N ILE A 93 -5.55 -4.80 12.14
CA ILE A 93 -5.86 -6.21 12.30
C ILE A 93 -4.90 -7.02 11.44
N ASP A 94 -4.26 -8.02 12.01
CA ASP A 94 -3.23 -8.80 11.36
C ASP A 94 -3.47 -10.29 11.55
N ILE A 95 -3.18 -11.07 10.49
CA ILE A 95 -3.13 -12.54 10.51
C ILE A 95 -1.74 -12.94 10.06
N ILE A 96 -1.02 -13.67 10.91
CA ILE A 96 0.36 -14.11 10.62
C ILE A 96 0.41 -15.63 10.63
N GLY A 97 1.04 -16.22 9.60
CA GLY A 97 1.27 -17.66 9.50
C GLY A 97 0.14 -18.43 8.82
N SER A 98 -0.56 -17.78 7.90
CA SER A 98 -1.50 -18.40 6.96
C SER A 98 -1.18 -17.90 5.54
N ASP A 99 -1.21 -18.81 4.58
CA ASP A 99 -1.04 -18.54 3.14
C ASP A 99 -2.38 -18.71 2.37
N SER A 100 -3.47 -18.99 3.10
CA SER A 100 -4.80 -19.12 2.53
C SER A 100 -5.41 -17.75 2.24
N THR A 101 -6.08 -17.62 1.09
CA THR A 101 -6.91 -16.45 0.72
C THR A 101 -8.08 -16.20 1.68
N ASP A 102 -8.40 -17.16 2.53
CA ASP A 102 -9.38 -16.97 3.62
C ASP A 102 -8.94 -15.87 4.59
N SER A 103 -7.63 -15.63 4.71
CA SER A 103 -7.08 -14.54 5.53
C SER A 103 -7.49 -13.17 4.99
N GLU A 104 -7.37 -12.95 3.68
CA GLU A 104 -7.81 -11.73 3.03
C GLU A 104 -9.32 -11.55 3.14
N VAL A 105 -10.10 -12.62 2.93
CA VAL A 105 -11.56 -12.61 3.11
C VAL A 105 -11.92 -12.19 4.54
N GLU A 106 -11.29 -12.80 5.55
CA GLU A 106 -11.53 -12.49 6.96
C GLU A 106 -11.17 -11.04 7.30
N LEU A 107 -10.04 -10.53 6.79
CA LEU A 107 -9.61 -9.14 7.00
C LEU A 107 -10.59 -8.15 6.38
N ILE A 108 -11.04 -8.38 5.15
CA ILE A 108 -12.04 -7.53 4.48
C ILE A 108 -13.36 -7.52 5.25
N LEU A 109 -13.87 -8.70 5.62
CA LEU A 109 -15.13 -8.82 6.37
C LEU A 109 -15.04 -8.19 7.76
N THR A 110 -13.91 -8.35 8.46
CA THR A 110 -13.70 -7.74 9.78
C THR A 110 -13.64 -6.22 9.67
N THR A 111 -12.88 -5.71 8.70
CA THR A 111 -12.77 -4.26 8.44
C THR A 111 -14.14 -3.65 8.12
N THR A 112 -14.88 -4.23 7.19
CA THR A 112 -16.18 -3.72 6.77
C THR A 112 -17.23 -3.83 7.90
N LYS A 113 -17.18 -4.89 8.70
CA LYS A 113 -18.02 -5.05 9.89
C LYS A 113 -17.73 -3.96 10.94
N ALA A 114 -16.46 -3.65 11.18
CA ALA A 114 -16.06 -2.58 12.09
C ALA A 114 -16.55 -1.21 11.59
N LEU A 115 -16.36 -0.90 10.32
CA LEU A 115 -16.84 0.36 9.71
C LEU A 115 -18.36 0.50 9.84
N LYS A 116 -19.11 -0.56 9.61
CA LYS A 116 -20.57 -0.56 9.80
C LYS A 116 -20.97 -0.37 11.27
N ALA A 117 -20.25 -0.99 12.20
CA ALA A 117 -20.52 -0.86 13.63
C ALA A 117 -20.37 0.58 14.13
N ILE A 118 -19.48 1.37 13.54
CA ILE A 118 -19.34 2.81 13.82
C ILE A 118 -20.30 3.70 13.02
N GLY A 119 -21.21 3.10 12.24
CA GLY A 119 -22.27 3.80 11.53
C GLY A 119 -21.90 4.25 10.11
N MET A 120 -20.76 3.83 9.57
CA MET A 120 -20.42 4.13 8.17
C MET A 120 -21.32 3.36 7.20
N LYS A 121 -21.73 4.06 6.15
CA LYS A 121 -22.61 3.55 5.09
C LYS A 121 -22.00 3.91 3.74
N ASN A 122 -22.58 3.37 2.67
CA ASN A 122 -22.25 3.76 1.31
C ASN A 122 -20.75 3.67 1.00
N PHE A 123 -20.15 2.52 1.29
CA PHE A 123 -18.75 2.24 0.93
C PHE A 123 -18.66 1.00 0.02
N LYS A 124 -17.61 0.95 -0.75
CA LYS A 124 -17.19 -0.21 -1.55
C LYS A 124 -15.76 -0.60 -1.21
N VAL A 125 -15.42 -1.84 -1.47
CA VAL A 125 -14.05 -2.36 -1.33
C VAL A 125 -13.46 -2.52 -2.72
N LYS A 126 -12.37 -1.85 -2.99
CA LYS A 126 -11.54 -2.09 -4.18
C LYS A 126 -10.49 -3.12 -3.84
N ILE A 127 -10.20 -4.01 -4.76
CA ILE A 127 -9.18 -5.06 -4.61
C ILE A 127 -8.32 -5.19 -5.86
N ASN A 128 -7.05 -5.45 -5.67
CA ASN A 128 -6.08 -5.80 -6.69
C ASN A 128 -5.08 -6.82 -6.13
N ASP A 129 -4.17 -7.30 -6.96
CA ASP A 129 -3.00 -8.09 -6.53
C ASP A 129 -1.74 -7.53 -7.19
N ARG A 130 -0.71 -7.30 -6.40
CA ARG A 130 0.55 -6.75 -6.92
C ARG A 130 1.23 -7.68 -7.91
N ARG A 131 1.09 -8.98 -7.75
CA ARG A 131 1.63 -9.97 -8.69
C ARG A 131 0.93 -9.84 -10.05
N LEU A 132 -0.40 -9.67 -10.03
CA LEU A 132 -1.21 -9.44 -11.23
C LEU A 132 -0.79 -8.14 -11.94
N LEU A 133 -0.66 -7.03 -11.20
CA LEU A 133 -0.22 -5.77 -11.76
C LEU A 133 1.20 -5.85 -12.34
N ARG A 134 2.14 -6.49 -11.63
CA ARG A 134 3.52 -6.68 -12.13
C ARG A 134 3.54 -7.52 -13.40
N SER A 135 2.82 -8.64 -13.43
CA SER A 135 2.70 -9.49 -14.63
C SER A 135 2.08 -8.75 -15.82
N PHE A 136 1.06 -7.93 -15.55
CA PHE A 136 0.46 -7.06 -16.57
C PHE A 136 1.50 -6.08 -17.15
N LEU A 137 2.26 -5.39 -16.31
CA LEU A 137 3.29 -4.44 -16.76
C LEU A 137 4.43 -5.13 -17.52
N GLN A 138 4.88 -6.30 -17.06
CA GLN A 138 5.87 -7.11 -17.79
C GLN A 138 5.35 -7.53 -19.17
N ASN A 139 4.08 -7.90 -19.26
CA ASN A 139 3.44 -8.22 -20.52
C ASN A 139 3.36 -7.01 -21.47
N CYS A 140 3.27 -5.79 -20.92
CA CYS A 140 3.40 -4.56 -21.71
C CYS A 140 4.82 -4.34 -22.25
N GLY A 141 5.86 -4.97 -21.65
CA GLY A 141 7.25 -4.87 -22.07
C GLY A 141 8.17 -4.16 -21.08
N PHE A 142 7.69 -3.79 -19.88
CA PHE A 142 8.55 -3.21 -18.85
C PHE A 142 9.39 -4.27 -18.17
N THR A 143 10.66 -3.95 -17.87
CA THR A 143 11.58 -4.86 -17.19
C THR A 143 11.39 -4.82 -15.68
N GLU A 144 11.83 -5.87 -14.98
CA GLU A 144 11.61 -6.04 -13.53
C GLU A 144 12.09 -4.84 -12.70
N ASP A 145 13.23 -4.26 -13.04
CA ASP A 145 13.80 -3.08 -12.39
C ASP A 145 13.01 -1.77 -12.62
N GLN A 146 12.15 -1.76 -13.65
CA GLN A 146 11.31 -0.61 -14.00
C GLN A 146 9.95 -0.64 -13.30
N LEU A 147 9.45 -1.82 -12.89
CA LEU A 147 8.07 -2.02 -12.45
C LEU A 147 7.66 -1.10 -11.31
N ASP A 148 8.52 -0.92 -10.30
CA ASP A 148 8.18 -0.06 -9.17
C ASP A 148 8.02 1.41 -9.60
N SER A 149 8.87 1.89 -10.51
CA SER A 149 8.76 3.26 -11.04
C SER A 149 7.52 3.45 -11.91
N VAL A 150 7.15 2.42 -12.70
CA VAL A 150 5.92 2.44 -13.50
C VAL A 150 4.70 2.42 -12.59
N CYS A 151 4.67 1.58 -11.54
CA CYS A 151 3.60 1.55 -10.56
C CYS A 151 3.41 2.92 -9.88
N ILE A 152 4.51 3.61 -9.50
CA ILE A 152 4.45 4.96 -8.89
C ILE A 152 3.81 5.97 -9.85
N THR A 153 4.14 5.89 -11.13
CA THR A 153 3.55 6.78 -12.13
C THR A 153 2.08 6.46 -12.36
N PHE A 154 1.76 5.17 -12.42
CA PHE A 154 0.39 4.68 -12.62
C PHE A 154 -0.55 5.04 -11.46
N ASP A 155 -0.09 5.00 -10.21
CA ASP A 155 -0.83 5.45 -9.01
C ASP A 155 -1.33 6.89 -9.10
N LYS A 156 -0.72 7.69 -9.97
CA LYS A 156 -1.14 9.08 -10.20
C LYS A 156 -2.23 9.20 -11.27
N MET A 157 -2.63 8.12 -11.94
CA MET A 157 -3.52 8.17 -13.10
C MET A 157 -4.82 8.92 -12.82
N ASP A 158 -5.43 8.73 -11.66
CA ASP A 158 -6.65 9.44 -11.26
C ASP A 158 -6.48 10.97 -11.13
N LYS A 159 -5.23 11.44 -10.96
CA LYS A 159 -4.89 12.87 -10.79
C LYS A 159 -4.44 13.53 -12.06
N VAL A 160 -3.63 12.83 -12.87
CA VAL A 160 -2.97 13.41 -14.05
C VAL A 160 -3.54 12.89 -15.37
N GLY A 161 -4.42 11.89 -15.32
CA GLY A 161 -4.98 11.22 -16.49
C GLY A 161 -3.97 10.35 -17.21
N LEU A 162 -4.45 9.63 -18.22
CA LEU A 162 -3.64 8.71 -19.02
C LEU A 162 -2.52 9.44 -19.80
N ASP A 163 -2.82 10.64 -20.31
CA ASP A 163 -1.82 11.47 -21.03
C ASP A 163 -0.70 11.93 -20.10
N GLY A 164 -1.02 12.29 -18.86
CA GLY A 164 -0.02 12.66 -17.86
C GLY A 164 0.86 11.48 -17.45
N VAL A 165 0.29 10.28 -17.32
CA VAL A 165 1.03 9.04 -17.09
C VAL A 165 1.97 8.76 -18.26
N LYS A 166 1.47 8.84 -19.52
CA LYS A 166 2.28 8.66 -20.73
C LYS A 166 3.46 9.64 -20.78
N ALA A 167 3.21 10.90 -20.53
CA ALA A 167 4.25 11.93 -20.51
C ALA A 167 5.33 11.64 -19.47
N GLU A 168 4.95 11.32 -18.22
CA GLU A 168 5.89 11.01 -17.14
C GLU A 168 6.73 9.74 -17.44
N LEU A 169 6.13 8.69 -18.02
CA LEU A 169 6.85 7.48 -18.41
C LEU A 169 7.86 7.78 -19.54
N THR A 170 7.48 8.62 -20.50
CA THR A 170 8.35 9.06 -21.59
C THR A 170 9.54 9.89 -21.06
N ASP A 171 9.29 10.84 -20.15
CA ASP A 171 10.31 11.66 -19.52
C ASP A 171 11.32 10.85 -18.69
N LYS A 172 10.85 9.74 -18.12
CA LYS A 172 11.71 8.76 -17.41
C LYS A 172 12.55 7.88 -18.35
N GLY A 173 12.34 7.98 -19.66
CA GLY A 173 13.12 7.28 -20.67
C GLY A 173 12.76 5.79 -20.82
N PHE A 174 11.55 5.39 -20.46
CA PHE A 174 11.08 4.02 -20.69
C PHE A 174 10.83 3.75 -22.18
N ASP A 175 10.85 2.46 -22.54
CA ASP A 175 10.67 2.03 -23.94
C ASP A 175 9.31 2.49 -24.51
N ALA A 176 9.36 3.12 -25.68
CA ALA A 176 8.18 3.69 -26.31
C ALA A 176 7.15 2.60 -26.69
N ALA A 177 7.59 1.40 -27.10
CA ALA A 177 6.68 0.32 -27.45
C ALA A 177 5.95 -0.23 -26.22
N ALA A 178 6.66 -0.33 -25.07
CA ALA A 178 6.06 -0.73 -23.80
C ALA A 178 5.03 0.31 -23.35
N ILE A 179 5.37 1.61 -23.44
CA ILE A 179 4.44 2.71 -23.11
C ILE A 179 3.20 2.65 -23.98
N GLU A 180 3.34 2.53 -25.31
CA GLU A 180 2.20 2.48 -26.23
C GLU A 180 1.32 1.25 -25.98
N LYS A 181 1.89 0.10 -25.69
CA LYS A 181 1.13 -1.10 -25.34
C LYS A 181 0.36 -0.93 -24.04
N PHE A 182 1.00 -0.33 -23.02
CA PHE A 182 0.37 0.00 -21.74
C PHE A 182 -0.80 0.99 -21.93
N ILE A 183 -0.54 2.12 -22.60
CA ILE A 183 -1.55 3.15 -22.88
C ILE A 183 -2.68 2.60 -23.74
N GLY A 184 -2.36 1.80 -24.77
CA GLY A 184 -3.33 1.18 -25.67
C GLY A 184 -4.31 0.25 -24.96
N PHE A 185 -3.88 -0.42 -23.89
CA PHE A 185 -4.77 -1.24 -23.07
C PHE A 185 -5.89 -0.41 -22.42
N PHE A 186 -5.58 0.83 -22.02
CA PHE A 186 -6.55 1.76 -21.43
C PHE A 186 -7.28 2.62 -22.46
N GLY A 187 -6.85 2.64 -23.72
CA GLY A 187 -7.36 3.55 -24.74
C GLY A 187 -8.84 3.37 -25.12
N SER A 188 -9.46 2.26 -24.71
CA SER A 188 -10.89 1.97 -24.92
C SER A 188 -11.77 2.25 -23.68
N VAL A 189 -11.18 2.67 -22.56
CA VAL A 189 -11.87 2.89 -21.30
C VAL A 189 -11.56 4.28 -20.77
N SER A 190 -12.52 4.90 -20.09
CA SER A 190 -12.37 6.25 -19.55
C SER A 190 -11.67 6.27 -18.19
N SER A 191 -11.59 5.12 -17.51
CA SER A 191 -10.89 4.99 -16.24
C SER A 191 -10.36 3.57 -16.03
N ALA A 192 -9.34 3.40 -15.18
CA ALA A 192 -8.85 2.08 -14.81
C ALA A 192 -9.89 1.21 -14.09
N GLN A 193 -10.91 1.82 -13.52
CA GLN A 193 -12.02 1.13 -12.84
C GLN A 193 -12.97 0.42 -13.80
N GLU A 194 -12.95 0.75 -15.10
CA GLU A 194 -13.74 0.09 -16.14
C GLU A 194 -13.06 -1.17 -16.70
N ILE A 195 -11.81 -1.43 -16.29
CA ILE A 195 -11.06 -2.61 -16.72
C ILE A 195 -11.51 -3.80 -15.88
N SER A 196 -12.03 -4.82 -16.57
CA SER A 196 -12.43 -6.05 -15.90
C SER A 196 -11.22 -6.95 -15.60
N LEU A 197 -11.35 -7.77 -14.55
CA LEU A 197 -10.35 -8.77 -14.21
C LEU A 197 -10.10 -9.75 -15.36
N GLU A 198 -11.16 -10.10 -16.11
CA GLU A 198 -11.10 -11.00 -17.27
C GLU A 198 -10.26 -10.40 -18.40
N SER A 199 -10.35 -9.08 -18.62
CA SER A 199 -9.57 -8.39 -19.66
C SER A 199 -8.07 -8.43 -19.33
N VAL A 200 -7.71 -8.29 -18.05
CA VAL A 200 -6.32 -8.39 -17.59
C VAL A 200 -5.85 -9.84 -17.68
N GLU A 201 -6.64 -10.79 -17.16
CA GLU A 201 -6.31 -12.21 -17.18
C GLU A 201 -6.07 -12.76 -18.59
N ALA A 202 -6.81 -12.25 -19.59
CA ALA A 202 -6.71 -12.69 -20.98
C ALA A 202 -5.32 -12.46 -21.59
N ILE A 203 -4.54 -11.54 -21.05
CA ILE A 203 -3.18 -11.21 -21.54
C ILE A 203 -2.07 -11.75 -20.64
N LEU A 204 -2.39 -12.44 -19.55
CA LEU A 204 -1.41 -12.98 -18.60
C LEU A 204 -1.08 -14.45 -18.92
N ASP A 205 0.19 -14.79 -18.80
CA ASP A 205 0.66 -16.17 -18.87
C ASP A 205 0.32 -16.95 -17.59
N ASP A 206 0.56 -16.35 -16.42
CA ASP A 206 0.17 -16.89 -15.12
C ASP A 206 -1.16 -16.29 -14.64
N LYS A 207 -2.17 -17.14 -14.54
CA LYS A 207 -3.53 -16.75 -14.13
C LYS A 207 -3.80 -16.89 -12.62
N ALA A 208 -2.91 -17.53 -11.88
CA ALA A 208 -3.12 -17.80 -10.47
C ALA A 208 -3.43 -16.53 -9.63
N PRO A 209 -2.76 -15.37 -9.84
CA PRO A 209 -3.13 -14.14 -9.14
C PRO A 209 -4.55 -13.65 -9.47
N ALA A 210 -5.00 -13.78 -10.74
CA ALA A 210 -6.35 -13.39 -11.13
C ALA A 210 -7.41 -14.32 -10.53
N GLU A 211 -7.15 -15.63 -10.52
CA GLU A 211 -8.00 -16.61 -9.86
C GLU A 211 -8.14 -16.35 -8.36
N SER A 212 -7.04 -16.01 -7.69
CA SER A 212 -7.03 -15.63 -6.28
C SER A 212 -7.92 -14.41 -6.02
N VAL A 213 -7.75 -13.32 -6.78
CA VAL A 213 -8.57 -12.11 -6.66
C VAL A 213 -10.05 -12.42 -6.92
N ARG A 214 -10.35 -13.19 -7.96
CA ARG A 214 -11.72 -13.62 -8.28
C ARG A 214 -12.35 -14.42 -7.14
N GLY A 215 -11.60 -15.37 -6.56
CA GLY A 215 -12.05 -16.15 -5.43
C GLY A 215 -12.39 -15.28 -4.23
N ILE A 216 -11.55 -14.33 -3.87
CA ILE A 216 -11.79 -13.38 -2.78
C ILE A 216 -13.04 -12.53 -3.06
N ILE A 217 -13.15 -11.95 -4.26
CA ILE A 217 -14.31 -11.12 -4.66
C ILE A 217 -15.61 -11.91 -4.51
N ASN A 218 -15.67 -13.12 -5.07
CA ASN A 218 -16.88 -13.96 -5.03
C ASN A 218 -17.25 -14.30 -3.59
N THR A 219 -16.29 -14.77 -2.79
CA THR A 219 -16.53 -15.18 -1.41
C THR A 219 -16.99 -14.01 -0.54
N VAL A 220 -16.33 -12.84 -0.66
CA VAL A 220 -16.72 -11.67 0.13
C VAL A 220 -18.08 -11.13 -0.32
N ASN A 221 -18.37 -11.08 -1.62
CA ASN A 221 -19.67 -10.63 -2.13
C ASN A 221 -20.80 -11.55 -1.67
N GLU A 222 -20.59 -12.87 -1.67
CA GLU A 222 -21.56 -13.82 -1.12
C GLU A 222 -21.81 -13.58 0.38
N LEU A 223 -20.73 -13.45 1.17
CA LEU A 223 -20.81 -13.29 2.63
C LEU A 223 -21.26 -11.88 3.04
N SER A 224 -21.12 -10.88 2.19
CA SER A 224 -21.58 -9.50 2.43
C SER A 224 -23.11 -9.37 2.46
N ASN A 225 -23.83 -10.32 1.86
CA ASN A 225 -25.28 -10.28 1.69
C ASN A 225 -25.78 -8.98 1.05
N GLY A 226 -25.05 -8.43 0.08
CA GLY A 226 -25.41 -7.18 -0.62
C GLY A 226 -25.26 -5.93 0.22
N GLN A 227 -24.54 -5.96 1.31
CA GLN A 227 -24.36 -4.82 2.21
C GLN A 227 -23.24 -3.86 1.74
N PHE A 228 -22.36 -4.31 0.89
CA PHE A 228 -21.31 -3.58 0.18
C PHE A 228 -20.81 -4.42 -0.98
N ASP A 229 -20.16 -3.79 -1.94
CA ASP A 229 -19.58 -4.46 -3.09
C ASP A 229 -18.06 -4.52 -2.97
N VAL A 230 -17.48 -5.64 -3.42
CA VAL A 230 -16.04 -5.76 -3.69
C VAL A 230 -15.85 -5.72 -5.19
N VAL A 231 -15.02 -4.80 -5.67
CA VAL A 231 -14.78 -4.58 -7.09
C VAL A 231 -13.27 -4.65 -7.39
N PHE A 232 -12.93 -5.24 -8.52
CA PHE A 232 -11.57 -5.19 -9.02
C PHE A 232 -11.21 -3.77 -9.47
N ASP A 233 -10.01 -3.31 -9.15
CA ASP A 233 -9.47 -2.03 -9.60
C ASP A 233 -7.97 -2.17 -9.89
N LEU A 234 -7.63 -2.27 -11.18
CA LEU A 234 -6.23 -2.44 -11.62
C LEU A 234 -5.33 -1.27 -11.17
N SER A 235 -5.89 -0.07 -11.02
CA SER A 235 -5.15 1.12 -10.58
C SER A 235 -4.81 1.13 -9.09
N LEU A 236 -5.36 0.21 -8.31
CA LEU A 236 -5.06 0.13 -6.89
C LEU A 236 -3.61 -0.36 -6.68
N VAL A 237 -2.71 0.59 -6.42
CA VAL A 237 -1.27 0.38 -6.22
C VAL A 237 -0.88 0.75 -4.80
N ARG A 238 -1.44 0.07 -3.83
CA ARG A 238 -1.20 0.38 -2.41
C ARG A 238 0.16 -0.13 -1.93
N GLY A 239 0.83 0.61 -1.03
CA GLY A 239 1.93 0.11 -0.22
C GLY A 239 3.13 -0.40 -1.00
N GLN A 240 3.68 0.42 -1.88
CA GLN A 240 4.80 0.08 -2.75
C GLN A 240 5.93 -0.59 -2.03
N GLY A 241 6.53 -1.07 -1.56
CA GLY A 241 7.61 -1.69 -0.79
C GLY A 241 7.12 -2.55 0.38
N TYR A 242 5.84 -2.58 0.60
CA TYR A 242 5.25 -3.16 1.79
C TYR A 242 4.44 -4.43 1.48
N TYR A 243 3.47 -4.31 0.58
CA TYR A 243 2.62 -5.41 0.15
C TYR A 243 3.24 -6.19 -1.00
N THR A 244 3.09 -7.50 -0.99
CA THR A 244 3.65 -8.41 -2.01
C THR A 244 2.59 -9.21 -2.76
N GLY A 245 1.36 -9.23 -2.28
CA GLY A 245 0.24 -9.98 -2.84
C GLY A 245 -1.00 -9.11 -3.01
N THR A 246 -2.13 -9.64 -2.56
CA THR A 246 -3.43 -8.97 -2.60
C THR A 246 -3.40 -7.66 -1.80
N VAL A 247 -4.01 -6.63 -2.35
CA VAL A 247 -4.22 -5.34 -1.72
C VAL A 247 -5.68 -4.95 -1.82
N PHE A 248 -6.23 -4.32 -0.79
CA PHE A 248 -7.59 -3.79 -0.82
C PHE A 248 -7.68 -2.40 -0.20
N GLU A 249 -8.67 -1.65 -0.61
CA GLU A 249 -8.96 -0.32 -0.09
C GLU A 249 -10.46 -0.12 0.02
N VAL A 250 -10.91 0.45 1.13
CA VAL A 250 -12.30 0.80 1.34
C VAL A 250 -12.50 2.28 1.05
N GLU A 251 -13.35 2.58 0.07
CA GLU A 251 -13.76 3.93 -0.29
C GLU A 251 -15.20 4.20 0.14
N SER A 252 -15.48 5.40 0.60
CA SER A 252 -16.83 5.88 0.90
C SER A 252 -17.15 7.10 0.06
N ILE A 253 -18.42 7.23 -0.36
CA ILE A 253 -18.90 8.46 -1.02
C ILE A 253 -19.00 9.63 -0.05
N ASP A 254 -19.10 9.34 1.25
CA ASP A 254 -19.24 10.36 2.31
C ASP A 254 -17.89 10.95 2.75
N PHE A 255 -16.78 10.33 2.34
CA PHE A 255 -15.43 10.76 2.69
C PHE A 255 -14.50 10.67 1.48
N LYS A 256 -13.81 11.77 1.19
CA LYS A 256 -12.85 11.81 0.06
C LYS A 256 -11.57 11.06 0.42
N GLY A 257 -11.33 9.95 -0.24
CA GLY A 257 -10.15 9.10 -0.08
C GLY A 257 -10.46 7.78 0.63
N ALA A 258 -9.44 6.98 0.82
CA ALA A 258 -9.55 5.70 1.51
C ALA A 258 -9.86 5.89 2.99
N ILE A 259 -10.77 5.06 3.51
CA ILE A 259 -11.13 5.03 4.94
C ILE A 259 -10.54 3.84 5.67
N ALA A 260 -10.17 2.80 4.96
CA ALA A 260 -9.43 1.65 5.45
C ALA A 260 -8.70 0.95 4.29
N GLY A 261 -7.82 0.00 4.60
CA GLY A 261 -7.20 -0.85 3.58
C GLY A 261 -6.08 -1.73 4.11
N GLY A 262 -5.75 -2.73 3.33
CA GLY A 262 -4.73 -3.74 3.63
C GLY A 262 -4.10 -4.32 2.39
#